data_5543ca8b840f74e8ae9996e2aa25e270
#
_entry.id   5543ca8b840f74e8ae9996e2aa25e270
#
_cell.length_a   1.000
_cell.length_b   1.000
_cell.length_c   1.000
_cell.angle_alpha   90.00
_cell.angle_beta   90.00
_cell.angle_gamma   90.00
#
_symmetry.space_group_name_H-M   'P 1'
#
loop_
_entity.id
_entity.type
_entity.pdbx_description
1 polymer ?
#
loop_
_entity_poly.entity_id
_entity_poly.type
_entity_poly.pdbx_seq_one_letter_code
_entity_poly.pdbx_strand_id
1 'polypeptide(L)'
;LAYECKVTAVFLPEFDKAMETPQRHPHHCYSVGEHILASLGYVEADRVLRLAMLFHDIGKPEVMTADTDGTTHFHGHGAVGAAMANKIMKRLRFDNDTAAMVCRLVQYHDYGNALDPDKAAVRKAVNRIGEDAFSLLLQVKRADIMAQSDFQREEKLELLERWGRLYEESVADGQCM
;
A
#
# COMPACT_ATOMS: atom_id res chain seq x y z
N LEU A 1 6.85 19.65 6.24
CA LEU A 1 6.76 20.54 7.42
C LEU A 1 6.84 19.75 8.74
N ALA A 2 5.91 18.81 9.07
CA ALA A 2 5.91 18.11 10.37
C ALA A 2 7.22 17.30 10.60
N TYR A 3 7.72 16.63 9.57
CA TYR A 3 9.00 15.93 9.59
C TYR A 3 10.18 16.88 9.80
N GLU A 4 10.26 17.93 9.03
CA GLU A 4 11.34 18.95 9.12
C GLU A 4 11.39 19.63 10.50
N CYS A 5 10.21 19.88 11.09
CA CYS A 5 10.08 20.41 12.45
C CYS A 5 10.25 19.33 13.55
N LYS A 6 10.58 18.09 13.20
CA LYS A 6 10.74 16.94 14.10
C LYS A 6 9.50 16.62 14.97
N VAL A 7 8.34 17.07 14.55
CA VAL A 7 7.07 16.77 15.23
C VAL A 7 6.70 15.29 15.07
N THR A 8 6.97 14.71 13.88
CA THR A 8 6.76 13.27 13.61
C THR A 8 7.58 12.38 14.53
N ALA A 9 8.79 12.77 14.91
CA ALA A 9 9.65 12.02 15.84
C ALA A 9 8.98 11.75 17.20
N VAL A 10 8.00 12.58 17.61
CA VAL A 10 7.31 12.45 18.89
C VAL A 10 6.20 11.39 18.85
N PHE A 11 5.43 11.32 17.75
CA PHE A 11 4.25 10.46 17.69
C PHE A 11 4.31 9.39 16.60
N LEU A 12 5.16 9.53 15.58
CA LEU A 12 5.31 8.62 14.44
C LEU A 12 6.79 8.49 14.00
N PRO A 13 7.72 8.08 14.89
CA PRO A 13 9.14 7.94 14.55
C PRO A 13 9.42 6.91 13.45
N GLU A 14 8.50 5.98 13.25
CA GLU A 14 8.56 5.00 12.15
C GLU A 14 8.50 5.67 10.78
N PHE A 15 7.78 6.78 10.66
CA PHE A 15 7.75 7.58 9.44
C PHE A 15 9.09 8.32 9.19
N ASP A 16 9.74 8.82 10.25
CA ASP A 16 11.05 9.46 10.11
C ASP A 16 12.07 8.45 9.55
N LYS A 17 12.04 7.20 10.03
CA LYS A 17 12.87 6.12 9.48
C LYS A 17 12.57 5.86 8.00
N ALA A 18 11.28 5.92 7.59
CA ALA A 18 10.89 5.79 6.20
C ALA A 18 11.43 6.95 5.34
N MET A 19 11.43 8.19 5.84
CA MET A 19 12.01 9.35 5.15
C MET A 19 13.50 9.18 4.86
N GLU A 20 14.23 8.50 5.74
CA GLU A 20 15.68 8.25 5.62
C GLU A 20 16.00 6.98 4.81
N THR A 21 15.00 6.18 4.42
CA THR A 21 15.20 4.92 3.72
C THR A 21 15.20 5.12 2.20
N PRO A 22 16.32 4.88 1.49
CA PRO A 22 16.40 5.02 0.05
C PRO A 22 15.71 3.85 -0.67
N GLN A 23 15.17 4.13 -1.86
CA GLN A 23 14.64 3.12 -2.78
C GLN A 23 15.42 3.18 -4.09
N ARG A 24 16.42 2.30 -4.25
CA ARG A 24 17.26 2.22 -5.45
C ARG A 24 16.71 1.14 -6.38
N HIS A 25 15.66 1.49 -7.12
CA HIS A 25 15.02 0.62 -8.10
C HIS A 25 14.37 1.47 -9.20
N PRO A 26 14.31 1.05 -10.47
CA PRO A 26 13.72 1.85 -11.57
C PRO A 26 12.28 2.33 -11.32
N HIS A 27 11.50 1.58 -10.54
CA HIS A 27 10.13 1.96 -10.18
C HIS A 27 10.04 3.13 -9.19
N HIS A 28 11.13 3.54 -8.55
CA HIS A 28 11.11 4.55 -7.49
C HIS A 28 12.03 5.72 -7.79
N CYS A 29 11.52 6.93 -7.61
CA CYS A 29 12.26 8.20 -7.73
C CYS A 29 12.38 8.93 -6.39
N TYR A 30 11.83 8.37 -5.32
CA TYR A 30 11.73 8.94 -3.98
C TYR A 30 12.33 8.01 -2.93
N SER A 31 12.66 8.54 -1.73
CA SER A 31 12.79 7.72 -0.53
C SER A 31 11.45 7.06 -0.18
N VAL A 32 11.44 6.08 0.74
CA VAL A 32 10.19 5.43 1.18
C VAL A 32 9.19 6.47 1.71
N GLY A 33 9.64 7.38 2.58
CA GLY A 33 8.76 8.39 3.16
C GLY A 33 8.26 9.44 2.16
N GLU A 34 9.12 9.88 1.21
CA GLU A 34 8.69 10.78 0.14
C GLU A 34 7.65 10.13 -0.77
N HIS A 35 7.81 8.84 -1.09
CA HIS A 35 6.83 8.06 -1.82
C HIS A 35 5.50 7.97 -1.07
N ILE A 36 5.52 7.69 0.25
CA ILE A 36 4.34 7.72 1.11
C ILE A 36 3.62 9.09 1.01
N LEU A 37 4.36 10.20 1.11
CA LEU A 37 3.77 11.54 0.99
C LEU A 37 3.17 11.80 -0.38
N ALA A 38 3.87 11.41 -1.46
CA ALA A 38 3.37 11.57 -2.82
C ALA A 38 2.07 10.78 -3.04
N SER A 39 2.01 9.54 -2.54
CA SER A 39 0.85 8.65 -2.69
C SER A 39 -0.43 9.17 -2.01
N LEU A 40 -0.29 9.93 -0.90
CA LEU A 40 -1.41 10.58 -0.23
C LEU A 40 -2.16 11.59 -1.12
N GLY A 41 -1.50 12.14 -2.13
CA GLY A 41 -2.11 13.07 -3.10
C GLY A 41 -3.03 12.38 -4.12
N TYR A 42 -2.99 11.07 -4.22
CA TYR A 42 -3.74 10.29 -5.22
C TYR A 42 -4.93 9.51 -4.65
N VAL A 43 -5.24 9.68 -3.38
CA VAL A 43 -6.46 9.13 -2.74
C VAL A 43 -7.41 10.24 -2.34
N GLU A 44 -8.69 9.91 -2.30
CA GLU A 44 -9.73 10.82 -1.83
C GLU A 44 -9.52 11.20 -0.35
N ALA A 45 -10.28 12.23 0.11
CA ALA A 45 -10.26 12.68 1.49
C ALA A 45 -11.03 11.72 2.41
N ASP A 46 -10.75 10.43 2.28
CA ASP A 46 -11.27 9.37 3.14
C ASP A 46 -10.25 8.99 4.21
N ARG A 47 -10.72 8.79 5.45
CA ARG A 47 -9.87 8.51 6.60
C ARG A 47 -9.12 7.18 6.46
N VAL A 48 -9.80 6.13 6.00
CA VAL A 48 -9.22 4.78 5.87
C VAL A 48 -8.20 4.76 4.75
N LEU A 49 -8.54 5.31 3.58
CA LEU A 49 -7.63 5.36 2.44
C LEU A 49 -6.36 6.17 2.74
N ARG A 50 -6.48 7.33 3.37
CA ARG A 50 -5.32 8.15 3.74
C ARG A 50 -4.44 7.49 4.79
N LEU A 51 -5.02 6.82 5.78
CA LEU A 51 -4.25 6.04 6.74
C LEU A 51 -3.60 4.82 6.10
N ALA A 52 -4.30 4.12 5.20
CA ALA A 52 -3.72 3.02 4.45
C ALA A 52 -2.51 3.48 3.62
N MET A 53 -2.62 4.62 2.91
CA MET A 53 -1.49 5.19 2.17
C MET A 53 -0.35 5.66 3.08
N LEU A 54 -0.66 6.24 4.25
CA LEU A 54 0.38 6.63 5.21
C LEU A 54 1.20 5.44 5.71
N PHE A 55 0.59 4.26 5.78
CA PHE A 55 1.21 3.07 6.35
C PHE A 55 1.58 1.98 5.33
N HIS A 56 1.19 2.08 4.03
CA HIS A 56 1.37 0.97 3.09
C HIS A 56 2.82 0.49 3.01
N ASP A 57 3.77 1.41 3.03
CA ASP A 57 5.20 1.16 2.91
C ASP A 57 6.00 1.32 4.22
N ILE A 58 5.32 1.56 5.34
CA ILE A 58 5.98 1.80 6.64
C ILE A 58 6.87 0.64 7.12
N GLY A 59 6.63 -0.56 6.60
CA GLY A 59 7.42 -1.76 6.90
C GLY A 59 8.71 -1.90 6.09
N LYS A 60 8.89 -1.14 5.02
CA LYS A 60 10.07 -1.24 4.12
C LYS A 60 11.40 -1.08 4.86
N PRO A 61 11.57 -0.09 5.77
CA PRO A 61 12.83 0.08 6.48
C PRO A 61 13.26 -1.14 7.32
N GLU A 62 12.30 -1.95 7.78
CA GLU A 62 12.57 -3.11 8.64
C GLU A 62 13.03 -4.35 7.86
N VAL A 63 12.75 -4.40 6.54
CA VAL A 63 13.02 -5.57 5.70
C VAL A 63 13.95 -5.26 4.53
N MET A 64 14.52 -4.04 4.50
CA MET A 64 15.39 -3.62 3.41
C MET A 64 16.61 -4.52 3.28
N THR A 65 16.83 -5.03 2.07
CA THR A 65 18.07 -5.68 1.66
C THR A 65 18.60 -4.99 0.40
N ALA A 66 19.87 -5.20 0.08
CA ALA A 66 20.46 -4.66 -1.13
C ALA A 66 21.33 -5.72 -1.82
N ASP A 67 21.29 -5.73 -3.14
CA ASP A 67 22.18 -6.52 -3.96
C ASP A 67 23.58 -5.90 -4.05
N THR A 68 24.52 -6.61 -4.66
CA THR A 68 25.90 -6.16 -4.84
C THR A 68 26.05 -4.91 -5.70
N ASP A 69 25.08 -4.63 -6.59
CA ASP A 69 24.98 -3.41 -7.40
C ASP A 69 24.28 -2.25 -6.71
N GLY A 70 23.79 -2.47 -5.48
CA GLY A 70 23.10 -1.49 -4.67
C GLY A 70 21.59 -1.39 -4.93
N THR A 71 21.00 -2.25 -5.76
CA THR A 71 19.53 -2.35 -5.93
C THR A 71 18.88 -2.79 -4.61
N THR A 72 17.83 -2.09 -4.18
CA THR A 72 17.15 -2.36 -2.91
C THR A 72 15.91 -3.23 -3.11
N HIS A 73 15.68 -4.14 -2.14
CA HIS A 73 14.54 -5.05 -2.08
C HIS A 73 13.84 -4.96 -0.71
N PHE A 74 12.52 -5.21 -0.70
CA PHE A 74 11.67 -5.03 0.48
C PHE A 74 10.69 -6.21 0.65
N HIS A 75 11.17 -7.44 0.55
CA HIS A 75 10.33 -8.63 0.61
C HIS A 75 9.56 -8.74 1.94
N GLY A 76 8.24 -8.92 1.84
CA GLY A 76 7.38 -9.10 2.99
C GLY A 76 7.02 -7.81 3.76
N HIS A 77 7.37 -6.62 3.22
CA HIS A 77 7.10 -5.34 3.87
C HIS A 77 5.62 -5.11 4.17
N GLY A 78 4.68 -5.62 3.36
CA GLY A 78 3.25 -5.49 3.61
C GLY A 78 2.81 -6.14 4.91
N ALA A 79 3.27 -7.36 5.22
CA ALA A 79 2.95 -8.04 6.47
C ALA A 79 3.60 -7.34 7.68
N VAL A 80 4.85 -6.95 7.57
CA VAL A 80 5.57 -6.19 8.62
C VAL A 80 4.91 -4.83 8.82
N GLY A 81 4.58 -4.12 7.73
CA GLY A 81 3.89 -2.83 7.76
C GLY A 81 2.52 -2.91 8.43
N ALA A 82 1.73 -3.94 8.14
CA ALA A 82 0.44 -4.16 8.80
C ALA A 82 0.59 -4.36 10.32
N ALA A 83 1.57 -5.13 10.75
CA ALA A 83 1.86 -5.31 12.17
C ALA A 83 2.32 -4.00 12.85
N MET A 84 3.13 -3.20 12.16
CA MET A 84 3.56 -1.87 12.62
C MET A 84 2.37 -0.90 12.69
N ALA A 85 1.55 -0.81 11.62
CA ALA A 85 0.36 0.03 11.57
C ALA A 85 -0.60 -0.28 12.72
N ASN A 86 -0.84 -1.57 13.03
CA ASN A 86 -1.67 -1.98 14.17
C ASN A 86 -1.11 -1.43 15.51
N LYS A 87 0.20 -1.52 15.74
CA LYS A 87 0.84 -0.99 16.95
C LYS A 87 0.73 0.54 17.03
N ILE A 88 0.98 1.23 15.91
CA ILE A 88 0.91 2.69 15.80
C ILE A 88 -0.53 3.16 16.06
N MET A 89 -1.51 2.56 15.39
CA MET A 89 -2.91 2.96 15.53
C MET A 89 -3.45 2.71 16.93
N LYS A 90 -3.07 1.61 17.58
CA LYS A 90 -3.36 1.37 19.01
C LYS A 90 -2.71 2.43 19.92
N ARG A 91 -1.44 2.76 19.69
CA ARG A 91 -0.72 3.82 20.42
C ARG A 91 -1.41 5.17 20.29
N LEU A 92 -1.91 5.48 19.09
CA LEU A 92 -2.61 6.72 18.77
C LEU A 92 -4.13 6.67 19.05
N ARG A 93 -4.63 5.56 19.63
CA ARG A 93 -6.02 5.36 20.05
C ARG A 93 -7.05 5.46 18.93
N PHE A 94 -6.75 4.94 17.76
CA PHE A 94 -7.75 4.73 16.71
C PHE A 94 -8.73 3.63 17.13
N ASP A 95 -9.96 3.71 16.62
CA ASP A 95 -10.96 2.65 16.81
C ASP A 95 -10.53 1.34 16.10
N ASN A 96 -11.05 0.22 16.61
CA ASN A 96 -10.65 -1.10 16.16
C ASN A 96 -11.04 -1.40 14.71
N ASP A 97 -12.20 -0.91 14.26
CA ASP A 97 -12.70 -1.18 12.90
C ASP A 97 -11.86 -0.43 11.86
N THR A 98 -11.56 0.85 12.09
CA THR A 98 -10.62 1.61 11.27
C THR A 98 -9.24 0.93 11.25
N ALA A 99 -8.72 0.53 12.42
CA ALA A 99 -7.41 -0.11 12.49
C ALA A 99 -7.38 -1.45 11.75
N ALA A 100 -8.41 -2.28 11.89
CA ALA A 100 -8.50 -3.56 11.19
C ALA A 100 -8.52 -3.39 9.67
N MET A 101 -9.34 -2.46 9.15
CA MET A 101 -9.42 -2.18 7.72
C MET A 101 -8.09 -1.64 7.17
N VAL A 102 -7.50 -0.66 7.83
CA VAL A 102 -6.19 -0.09 7.42
C VAL A 102 -5.11 -1.16 7.41
N CYS A 103 -4.99 -1.98 8.46
CA CYS A 103 -4.00 -3.06 8.50
C CYS A 103 -4.19 -4.08 7.38
N ARG A 104 -5.43 -4.40 7.02
CA ARG A 104 -5.75 -5.29 5.91
C ARG A 104 -5.31 -4.69 4.57
N LEU A 105 -5.61 -3.42 4.32
CA LEU A 105 -5.18 -2.71 3.11
C LEU A 105 -3.66 -2.64 3.02
N VAL A 106 -2.97 -2.31 4.11
CA VAL A 106 -1.50 -2.30 4.18
C VAL A 106 -0.91 -3.69 3.89
N GLN A 107 -1.50 -4.75 4.46
CA GLN A 107 -1.01 -6.11 4.27
C GLN A 107 -1.05 -6.57 2.81
N TYR A 108 -2.06 -6.13 2.07
CA TYR A 108 -2.35 -6.64 0.72
C TYR A 108 -2.14 -5.61 -0.40
N HIS A 109 -1.58 -4.41 -0.12
CA HIS A 109 -1.44 -3.35 -1.12
C HIS A 109 -0.64 -3.77 -2.36
N ASP A 110 0.32 -4.68 -2.23
CA ASP A 110 1.13 -5.22 -3.33
C ASP A 110 0.63 -6.57 -3.88
N TYR A 111 -0.49 -7.11 -3.34
CA TYR A 111 -1.04 -8.40 -3.77
C TYR A 111 -1.39 -8.40 -5.26
N GLY A 112 -0.87 -9.37 -6.00
CA GLY A 112 -1.21 -9.57 -7.42
C GLY A 112 -0.55 -8.59 -8.39
N ASN A 113 0.43 -7.80 -7.99
CA ASN A 113 1.11 -6.81 -8.85
C ASN A 113 1.75 -7.41 -10.11
N ALA A 114 2.20 -8.67 -10.06
CA ALA A 114 2.81 -9.37 -11.20
C ALA A 114 1.85 -10.40 -11.83
N LEU A 115 0.58 -10.44 -11.45
CA LEU A 115 -0.38 -11.45 -11.87
C LEU A 115 -1.36 -10.86 -12.89
N ASP A 116 -1.37 -11.42 -14.11
CA ASP A 116 -2.44 -11.17 -15.07
C ASP A 116 -3.72 -11.88 -14.60
N PRO A 117 -4.80 -11.14 -14.19
CA PRO A 117 -5.94 -11.73 -13.52
C PRO A 117 -6.91 -12.41 -14.50
N ASP A 118 -7.52 -13.49 -14.01
CA ASP A 118 -8.77 -14.06 -14.51
C ASP A 118 -9.86 -14.03 -13.41
N LYS A 119 -11.09 -14.45 -13.73
CA LYS A 119 -12.20 -14.49 -12.76
C LYS A 119 -11.89 -15.38 -11.54
N ALA A 120 -11.09 -16.45 -11.70
CA ALA A 120 -10.71 -17.31 -10.60
C ALA A 120 -9.70 -16.64 -9.65
N ALA A 121 -8.73 -15.92 -10.22
CA ALA A 121 -7.77 -15.11 -9.46
C ALA A 121 -8.47 -14.01 -8.65
N VAL A 122 -9.44 -13.31 -9.27
CA VAL A 122 -10.23 -12.27 -8.59
C VAL A 122 -11.03 -12.86 -7.42
N ARG A 123 -11.77 -13.96 -7.63
CA ARG A 123 -12.50 -14.63 -6.54
C ARG A 123 -11.59 -15.05 -5.39
N LYS A 124 -10.43 -15.63 -5.71
CA LYS A 124 -9.42 -15.99 -4.71
C LYS A 124 -8.92 -14.78 -3.93
N ALA A 125 -8.69 -13.67 -4.62
CA ALA A 125 -8.25 -12.41 -4.00
C ALA A 125 -9.34 -11.86 -3.07
N VAL A 126 -10.59 -11.75 -3.54
CA VAL A 126 -11.73 -11.26 -2.75
C VAL A 126 -11.95 -12.13 -1.50
N ASN A 127 -11.94 -13.45 -1.65
CA ASN A 127 -12.07 -14.37 -0.51
C ASN A 127 -10.92 -14.23 0.52
N ARG A 128 -9.72 -13.87 0.07
CA ARG A 128 -8.55 -13.71 0.94
C ARG A 128 -8.52 -12.37 1.64
N ILE A 129 -8.90 -11.32 0.93
CA ILE A 129 -8.76 -9.92 1.36
C ILE A 129 -10.02 -9.44 2.08
N GLY A 130 -11.18 -9.92 1.65
CA GLY A 130 -12.50 -9.49 2.07
C GLY A 130 -13.15 -8.62 1.00
N GLU A 131 -14.43 -8.86 0.75
CA GLU A 131 -15.22 -8.11 -0.22
C GLU A 131 -15.33 -6.61 0.17
N ASP A 132 -15.51 -6.35 1.46
CA ASP A 132 -15.56 -5.01 2.06
C ASP A 132 -14.27 -4.18 1.86
N ALA A 133 -13.14 -4.85 1.69
CA ALA A 133 -11.83 -4.21 1.52
C ALA A 133 -11.35 -4.15 0.07
N PHE A 134 -11.88 -4.99 -0.82
CA PHE A 134 -11.28 -5.18 -2.15
C PHE A 134 -11.37 -3.94 -3.04
N SER A 135 -12.50 -3.23 -3.05
CA SER A 135 -12.66 -1.98 -3.80
C SER A 135 -11.76 -0.86 -3.27
N LEU A 136 -11.57 -0.78 -1.94
CA LEU A 136 -10.63 0.15 -1.32
C LEU A 136 -9.18 -0.21 -1.66
N LEU A 137 -8.87 -1.51 -1.72
CA LEU A 137 -7.55 -1.97 -2.11
C LEU A 137 -7.18 -1.54 -3.54
N LEU A 138 -8.11 -1.60 -4.50
CA LEU A 138 -7.86 -1.13 -5.86
C LEU A 138 -7.51 0.37 -5.90
N GLN A 139 -8.14 1.18 -5.04
CA GLN A 139 -7.82 2.62 -4.91
C GLN A 139 -6.43 2.82 -4.30
N VAL A 140 -6.08 2.07 -3.25
CA VAL A 140 -4.73 2.08 -2.64
C VAL A 140 -3.67 1.73 -3.67
N LYS A 141 -3.87 0.64 -4.44
CA LYS A 141 -2.94 0.21 -5.50
C LYS A 141 -2.78 1.28 -6.59
N ARG A 142 -3.88 1.92 -7.00
CA ARG A 142 -3.83 2.99 -7.98
C ARG A 142 -3.00 4.16 -7.48
N ALA A 143 -3.20 4.59 -6.23
CA ALA A 143 -2.46 5.68 -5.63
C ALA A 143 -0.96 5.37 -5.49
N ASP A 144 -0.62 4.15 -5.11
CA ASP A 144 0.76 3.67 -5.07
C ASP A 144 1.42 3.73 -6.45
N ILE A 145 0.77 3.19 -7.50
CA ILE A 145 1.28 3.24 -8.88
C ILE A 145 1.48 4.69 -9.35
N MET A 146 0.54 5.58 -9.07
CA MET A 146 0.60 6.99 -9.47
C MET A 146 1.73 7.76 -8.79
N ALA A 147 2.16 7.33 -7.61
CA ALA A 147 3.28 7.91 -6.87
C ALA A 147 4.65 7.31 -7.23
N GLN A 148 4.69 6.24 -8.02
CA GLN A 148 5.92 5.64 -8.54
C GLN A 148 6.50 6.46 -9.71
N SER A 149 7.70 6.09 -10.18
CA SER A 149 8.26 6.62 -11.43
C SER A 149 7.38 6.28 -12.64
N ASP A 150 7.64 6.89 -13.79
CA ASP A 150 6.90 6.58 -15.02
C ASP A 150 7.21 5.19 -15.60
N PHE A 151 8.21 4.51 -15.03
CA PHE A 151 8.63 3.19 -15.50
C PHE A 151 7.49 2.16 -15.38
N GLN A 152 7.02 1.65 -16.52
CA GLN A 152 5.91 0.70 -16.64
C GLN A 152 4.60 1.16 -15.98
N ARG A 153 4.35 2.47 -15.84
CA ARG A 153 3.15 2.99 -15.18
C ARG A 153 1.89 2.62 -15.94
N GLU A 154 1.88 2.79 -17.26
CA GLU A 154 0.71 2.50 -18.10
C GLU A 154 0.34 1.01 -18.02
N GLU A 155 1.31 0.11 -18.17
CA GLU A 155 1.12 -1.34 -18.05
C GLU A 155 0.55 -1.75 -16.69
N LYS A 156 1.04 -1.14 -15.60
CA LYS A 156 0.52 -1.38 -14.25
C LYS A 156 -0.92 -0.90 -14.08
N LEU A 157 -1.26 0.27 -14.65
CA LEU A 157 -2.62 0.81 -14.60
C LEU A 157 -3.58 -0.05 -15.41
N GLU A 158 -3.19 -0.49 -16.62
CA GLU A 158 -4.00 -1.40 -17.44
C GLU A 158 -4.28 -2.72 -16.71
N LEU A 159 -3.25 -3.29 -16.07
CA LEU A 159 -3.42 -4.49 -15.26
C LEU A 159 -4.37 -4.27 -14.09
N LEU A 160 -4.27 -3.13 -13.40
CA LEU A 160 -5.16 -2.78 -12.29
C LEU A 160 -6.61 -2.57 -12.77
N GLU A 161 -6.82 -1.91 -13.90
CA GLU A 161 -8.14 -1.76 -14.51
C GLU A 161 -8.77 -3.11 -14.88
N ARG A 162 -7.95 -4.06 -15.34
CA ARG A 162 -8.42 -5.42 -15.60
C ARG A 162 -8.88 -6.13 -14.32
N TRP A 163 -8.15 -5.98 -13.21
CA TRP A 163 -8.60 -6.44 -11.90
C TRP A 163 -9.96 -5.84 -11.51
N GLY A 164 -10.14 -4.53 -11.71
CA GLY A 164 -11.39 -3.82 -11.42
C GLY A 164 -12.57 -4.32 -12.26
N ARG A 165 -12.41 -4.42 -13.59
CA ARG A 165 -13.46 -4.92 -14.49
C ARG A 165 -13.91 -6.35 -14.14
N LEU A 166 -12.95 -7.25 -13.92
CA LEU A 166 -13.25 -8.64 -13.55
C LEU A 166 -13.93 -8.75 -12.18
N TYR A 167 -13.61 -7.84 -11.26
CA TYR A 167 -14.29 -7.77 -9.97
C TYR A 167 -15.75 -7.32 -10.15
N GLU A 168 -16.00 -6.23 -10.89
CA GLU A 168 -17.35 -5.73 -11.19
C GLU A 168 -18.22 -6.81 -11.87
N GLU A 169 -17.68 -7.51 -12.88
CA GLU A 169 -18.34 -8.63 -13.52
C GLU A 169 -18.67 -9.75 -12.53
N SER A 170 -17.73 -10.10 -11.64
CA SER A 170 -17.93 -11.17 -10.66
C SER A 170 -18.99 -10.82 -9.62
N VAL A 171 -19.09 -9.56 -9.22
CA VAL A 171 -20.15 -9.06 -8.33
C VAL A 171 -21.51 -9.09 -9.05
N ALA A 172 -21.58 -8.64 -10.33
CA ALA A 172 -22.80 -8.67 -11.12
C ALA A 172 -23.32 -10.10 -11.37
N ASP A 173 -22.40 -11.06 -11.53
CA ASP A 173 -22.73 -12.47 -11.70
C ASP A 173 -23.12 -13.18 -10.39
N GLY A 174 -23.10 -12.50 -9.22
CA GLY A 174 -23.36 -13.08 -7.89
C GLY A 174 -22.30 -14.09 -7.44
N GLN A 175 -21.10 -14.04 -8.00
CA GLN A 175 -20.03 -15.02 -7.77
C GLN A 175 -19.06 -14.63 -6.63
N CYS A 176 -19.22 -13.45 -6.06
CA CYS A 176 -18.40 -12.89 -4.98
C CYS A 176 -19.19 -12.68 -3.68
N MET A 177 -20.18 -13.53 -3.41
CA MET A 177 -20.86 -13.58 -2.09
C MET A 177 -20.34 -14.74 -1.25
#